data_1cec6a7925c70857d729a0c416096c7e
#
_entry.id   1cec6a7925c70857d729a0c416096c7e
#
_cell.length_a   1.000
_cell.length_b   1.000
_cell.length_c   1.000
_cell.angle_alpha   90.00
_cell.angle_beta   90.00
_cell.angle_gamma   90.00
#
_symmetry.space_group_name_H-M   'P 1'
#
loop_
_entity.id
_entity.type
_entity.pdbx_description
1 polymer ?
#
loop_
_entity_poly.entity_id
_entity_poly.type
_entity_poly.pdbx_seq_one_letter_code
_entity_poly.pdbx_strand_id
1 'polypeptide(L)'
;MERTPPIVTITSDFGWRDYHLALIKGTILQHTPNARIVDISHSVANYNIVEGAFLFRHAWQAFPAGTIHLLSINDFDQPDRPFLVFSHQGHHFIGPDNGLFSLIFQEQPPNIFQIHTEEMTFSRFPLADIFGNAVGHLAQDFPAGGLGSALDQWLERITLQPVTGPNHVRGSVVYIDQFDNAILNIDRQLMESVGRGRPFELYFKRHSPIKELSNNFHDVAVGEILCRFNSADLLEIAINMDRGASLLGLKIEDTVQIDFTNAKN
;
A
#
# COMPACT_ATOMS: atom_id res chain seq x y z
N MET A 1 18.79 28.84 -12.12
CA MET A 1 17.42 28.47 -11.78
C MET A 1 17.48 27.78 -10.41
N GLU A 2 16.75 28.26 -9.42
CA GLU A 2 16.59 27.51 -8.17
C GLU A 2 15.89 26.18 -8.48
N ARG A 3 16.50 25.08 -8.08
CA ARG A 3 15.89 23.75 -8.24
C ARG A 3 14.64 23.66 -7.35
N THR A 4 13.57 23.11 -7.89
CA THR A 4 12.37 22.81 -7.08
C THR A 4 12.77 21.86 -5.94
N PRO A 5 12.39 22.14 -4.70
CA PRO A 5 12.66 21.24 -3.58
C PRO A 5 12.15 19.82 -3.85
N PRO A 6 12.98 18.79 -3.66
CA PRO A 6 12.53 17.42 -3.87
C PRO A 6 11.46 17.05 -2.85
N ILE A 7 10.44 16.31 -3.29
CA ILE A 7 9.46 15.72 -2.41
C ILE A 7 9.95 14.34 -2.01
N VAL A 8 9.94 14.08 -0.71
CA VAL A 8 10.30 12.77 -0.14
C VAL A 8 9.11 12.26 0.66
N THR A 9 8.56 11.10 0.31
CA THR A 9 7.51 10.48 1.13
C THR A 9 8.08 9.38 1.99
N ILE A 10 7.48 9.17 3.17
CA ILE A 10 7.89 8.09 4.08
C ILE A 10 6.66 7.26 4.46
N THR A 11 6.81 5.94 4.35
CA THR A 11 5.85 4.95 4.84
C THR A 11 6.60 3.97 5.74
N SER A 12 6.14 3.79 6.99
CA SER A 12 6.85 2.92 7.93
C SER A 12 5.92 2.29 8.98
N ASP A 13 6.44 1.32 9.70
CA ASP A 13 5.81 0.71 10.88
C ASP A 13 6.41 1.20 12.21
N PHE A 14 7.17 2.31 12.22
CA PHE A 14 7.80 2.88 13.43
C PHE A 14 6.82 3.53 14.39
N GLY A 15 5.61 3.86 13.94
CA GLY A 15 4.68 4.66 14.71
C GLY A 15 5.12 6.12 14.86
N TRP A 16 4.37 6.85 15.70
CA TRP A 16 4.59 8.28 15.95
C TRP A 16 5.20 8.56 17.34
N ARG A 17 5.36 7.52 18.15
CA ARG A 17 5.72 7.66 19.55
C ARG A 17 7.22 7.78 19.78
N ASP A 18 8.00 7.00 19.01
CA ASP A 18 9.43 6.86 19.23
C ASP A 18 10.25 7.80 18.33
N TYR A 19 11.53 7.92 18.62
CA TYR A 19 12.41 8.87 17.96
C TYR A 19 12.95 8.42 16.59
N HIS A 20 12.76 7.16 16.18
CA HIS A 20 13.33 6.58 14.96
C HIS A 20 12.95 7.36 13.70
N LEU A 21 11.68 7.71 13.57
CA LEU A 21 11.20 8.52 12.46
C LEU A 21 11.88 9.91 12.41
N ALA A 22 12.09 10.52 13.59
CA ALA A 22 12.76 11.82 13.66
C ALA A 22 14.23 11.72 13.24
N LEU A 23 14.92 10.61 13.56
CA LEU A 23 16.29 10.36 13.10
C LEU A 23 16.35 10.26 11.59
N ILE A 24 15.46 9.48 10.96
CA ILE A 24 15.38 9.38 9.48
C ILE A 24 15.19 10.76 8.86
N LYS A 25 14.18 11.50 9.31
CA LYS A 25 13.89 12.84 8.79
C LYS A 25 15.05 13.82 8.98
N GLY A 26 15.68 13.79 10.16
CA GLY A 26 16.83 14.61 10.47
C GLY A 26 18.00 14.31 9.54
N THR A 27 18.31 13.04 9.30
CA THR A 27 19.40 12.64 8.39
C THR A 27 19.08 13.00 6.94
N ILE A 28 17.84 12.83 6.47
CA ILE A 28 17.44 13.30 5.15
C ILE A 28 17.69 14.81 4.99
N LEU A 29 17.31 15.61 6.00
CA LEU A 29 17.51 17.06 5.96
C LEU A 29 18.97 17.48 6.07
N GLN A 30 19.86 16.67 6.64
CA GLN A 30 21.31 16.91 6.59
C GLN A 30 21.87 16.74 5.19
N HIS A 31 21.39 15.74 4.43
CA HIS A 31 21.82 15.49 3.04
C HIS A 31 21.09 16.39 2.03
N THR A 32 19.84 16.75 2.31
CA THR A 32 18.98 17.52 1.41
C THR A 32 18.17 18.54 2.23
N PRO A 33 18.80 19.70 2.58
CA PRO A 33 18.19 20.66 3.51
C PRO A 33 16.87 21.29 3.05
N ASN A 34 16.62 21.30 1.75
CA ASN A 34 15.40 21.84 1.14
C ASN A 34 14.34 20.78 0.82
N ALA A 35 14.54 19.52 1.22
CA ALA A 35 13.56 18.46 0.97
C ALA A 35 12.21 18.77 1.65
N ARG A 36 11.12 18.49 0.91
CA ARG A 36 9.76 18.49 1.45
C ARG A 36 9.39 17.08 1.85
N ILE A 37 9.41 16.78 3.14
CA ILE A 37 9.08 15.45 3.66
C ILE A 37 7.58 15.37 3.90
N VAL A 38 6.94 14.35 3.33
CA VAL A 38 5.49 14.07 3.47
C VAL A 38 5.31 12.64 3.97
N ASP A 39 4.57 12.50 5.05
CA ASP A 39 4.27 11.20 5.62
C ASP A 39 3.03 10.60 4.94
N ILE A 40 3.15 9.36 4.42
CA ILE A 40 1.99 8.61 3.93
C ILE A 40 1.33 7.91 5.11
N SER A 41 2.08 7.09 5.84
CA SER A 41 1.63 6.47 7.09
C SER A 41 2.82 5.97 7.91
N HIS A 42 2.70 6.10 9.23
CA HIS A 42 3.61 5.47 10.20
C HIS A 42 2.86 4.55 11.17
N SER A 43 1.56 4.33 10.89
CA SER A 43 0.67 3.50 11.70
C SER A 43 0.44 2.12 11.08
N VAL A 44 1.31 1.69 10.18
CA VAL A 44 1.34 0.30 9.70
C VAL A 44 1.59 -0.60 10.90
N ALA A 45 0.83 -1.68 11.04
CA ALA A 45 1.08 -2.65 12.09
C ALA A 45 2.50 -3.21 11.96
N ASN A 46 3.20 -3.37 13.11
CA ASN A 46 4.60 -3.78 13.11
C ASN A 46 4.84 -5.03 12.27
N TYR A 47 5.82 -4.97 11.38
CA TYR A 47 6.25 -6.05 10.49
C TYR A 47 5.23 -6.44 9.41
N ASN A 48 4.09 -5.76 9.29
CA ASN A 48 3.04 -6.09 8.33
C ASN A 48 3.28 -5.45 6.96
N ILE A 49 4.08 -6.13 6.13
CA ILE A 49 4.38 -5.67 4.76
C ILE A 49 3.15 -5.65 3.84
N VAL A 50 2.14 -6.49 4.11
CA VAL A 50 0.90 -6.55 3.30
C VAL A 50 0.09 -5.28 3.51
N GLU A 51 -0.09 -4.85 4.75
CA GLU A 51 -0.78 -3.60 5.09
C GLU A 51 -0.02 -2.39 4.55
N GLY A 52 1.30 -2.35 4.73
CA GLY A 52 2.12 -1.26 4.21
C GLY A 52 2.08 -1.15 2.69
N ALA A 53 2.14 -2.29 1.99
CA ALA A 53 1.99 -2.35 0.54
C ALA A 53 0.61 -1.84 0.11
N PHE A 54 -0.45 -2.25 0.81
CA PHE A 54 -1.82 -1.79 0.54
C PHE A 54 -1.93 -0.27 0.64
N LEU A 55 -1.49 0.32 1.75
CA LEU A 55 -1.56 1.77 1.97
C LEU A 55 -0.74 2.53 0.93
N PHE A 56 0.49 2.10 0.70
CA PHE A 56 1.39 2.77 -0.22
C PHE A 56 0.92 2.68 -1.67
N ARG A 57 0.48 1.50 -2.13
CA ARG A 57 -0.01 1.25 -3.49
C ARG A 57 -1.12 2.22 -3.91
N HIS A 58 -2.01 2.58 -2.98
CA HIS A 58 -3.15 3.46 -3.25
C HIS A 58 -2.85 4.96 -3.04
N ALA A 59 -1.62 5.30 -2.64
CA ALA A 59 -1.24 6.69 -2.34
C ALA A 59 -0.17 7.27 -3.28
N TRP A 60 0.84 6.49 -3.67
CA TRP A 60 2.06 7.03 -4.28
C TRP A 60 1.82 7.76 -5.62
N GLN A 61 0.87 7.31 -6.44
CA GLN A 61 0.56 7.92 -7.74
C GLN A 61 -0.09 9.30 -7.63
N ALA A 62 -0.57 9.69 -6.45
CA ALA A 62 -1.08 11.03 -6.20
C ALA A 62 0.01 12.09 -6.09
N PHE A 63 1.27 11.67 -5.96
CA PHE A 63 2.42 12.58 -5.87
C PHE A 63 2.94 12.96 -7.26
N PRO A 64 3.56 14.15 -7.41
CA PRO A 64 4.13 14.56 -8.69
C PRO A 64 5.35 13.70 -9.07
N ALA A 65 5.60 13.59 -10.37
CA ALA A 65 6.82 12.96 -10.89
C ALA A 65 8.08 13.58 -10.27
N GLY A 66 9.12 12.78 -10.08
CA GLY A 66 10.34 13.15 -9.37
C GLY A 66 10.26 12.95 -7.85
N THR A 67 9.10 12.51 -7.30
CA THR A 67 9.01 12.20 -5.88
C THR A 67 9.86 10.98 -5.53
N ILE A 68 10.55 11.05 -4.39
CA ILE A 68 11.34 9.96 -3.81
C ILE A 68 10.53 9.32 -2.70
N HIS A 69 10.20 8.05 -2.84
CA HIS A 69 9.40 7.29 -1.89
C HIS A 69 10.29 6.37 -1.04
N LEU A 70 10.25 6.56 0.27
CA LEU A 70 10.93 5.71 1.25
C LEU A 70 9.93 4.78 1.91
N LEU A 71 10.22 3.50 1.86
CA LEU A 71 9.45 2.46 2.52
C LEU A 71 10.33 1.75 3.55
N SER A 72 9.88 1.74 4.81
CA SER A 72 10.61 1.21 5.96
C SER A 72 9.65 0.38 6.80
N ILE A 73 9.40 -0.85 6.35
CA ILE A 73 8.48 -1.77 7.00
C ILE A 73 9.15 -3.13 7.11
N ASN A 74 9.23 -3.68 8.33
CA ASN A 74 9.88 -4.96 8.61
C ASN A 74 11.33 -5.03 8.08
N ASP A 75 12.08 -3.96 8.30
CA ASP A 75 13.47 -3.84 7.84
C ASP A 75 14.49 -3.92 8.99
N PHE A 76 14.03 -4.09 10.23
CA PHE A 76 14.80 -3.83 11.45
C PHE A 76 15.77 -4.94 11.84
N ASP A 77 15.82 -6.11 11.32
CA ASP A 77 16.71 -7.15 11.84
C ASP A 77 17.14 -8.21 10.81
N GLN A 78 17.38 -7.79 9.60
CA GLN A 78 17.89 -8.74 8.62
C GLN A 78 19.14 -8.18 7.92
N PRO A 79 20.31 -8.36 8.56
CA PRO A 79 21.58 -7.83 8.05
C PRO A 79 21.93 -8.35 6.65
N ASP A 80 21.32 -9.45 6.23
CA ASP A 80 21.55 -10.08 4.93
C ASP A 80 20.54 -9.64 3.84
N ARG A 81 19.58 -8.75 4.18
CA ARG A 81 18.62 -8.26 3.16
C ARG A 81 19.06 -6.93 2.58
N PRO A 82 19.20 -6.85 1.26
CA PRO A 82 19.58 -5.61 0.62
C PRO A 82 18.45 -4.58 0.70
N PHE A 83 18.85 -3.30 0.66
CA PHE A 83 17.95 -2.23 0.30
C PHE A 83 17.98 -2.05 -1.20
N LEU A 84 16.81 -1.87 -1.77
CA LEU A 84 16.62 -1.63 -3.19
C LEU A 84 16.41 -0.15 -3.48
N VAL A 85 16.90 0.28 -4.63
CA VAL A 85 16.58 1.56 -5.24
C VAL A 85 16.26 1.35 -6.71
N PHE A 86 15.20 2.01 -7.18
CA PHE A 86 14.81 1.98 -8.59
C PHE A 86 13.95 3.17 -8.95
N SER A 87 13.79 3.38 -10.26
CA SER A 87 12.89 4.40 -10.80
C SER A 87 11.78 3.72 -11.62
N HIS A 88 10.55 4.14 -11.39
CA HIS A 88 9.38 3.63 -12.08
C HIS A 88 8.34 4.73 -12.29
N GLN A 89 7.82 4.87 -13.50
CA GLN A 89 6.81 5.87 -13.87
C GLN A 89 7.17 7.32 -13.44
N GLY A 90 8.43 7.67 -13.50
CA GLY A 90 8.91 9.01 -13.13
C GLY A 90 9.09 9.25 -11.64
N HIS A 91 8.94 8.26 -10.79
CA HIS A 91 9.17 8.30 -9.35
C HIS A 91 10.38 7.44 -8.97
N HIS A 92 10.96 7.69 -7.79
CA HIS A 92 12.03 6.90 -7.21
C HIS A 92 11.55 6.16 -5.97
N PHE A 93 12.00 4.93 -5.80
CA PHE A 93 11.58 4.06 -4.70
C PHE A 93 12.81 3.50 -3.99
N ILE A 94 12.80 3.54 -2.66
CA ILE A 94 13.85 3.03 -1.80
C ILE A 94 13.19 2.24 -0.67
N GLY A 95 13.66 1.04 -0.41
CA GLY A 95 13.16 0.20 0.69
C GLY A 95 13.81 -1.17 0.73
N PRO A 96 13.49 -2.01 1.74
CA PRO A 96 14.08 -3.32 1.89
C PRO A 96 13.57 -4.32 0.85
N ASP A 97 14.42 -5.26 0.43
CA ASP A 97 14.02 -6.40 -0.39
C ASP A 97 13.42 -7.51 0.48
N ASN A 98 12.24 -7.28 1.00
CA ASN A 98 11.50 -8.23 1.84
C ASN A 98 10.18 -8.72 1.22
N GLY A 99 9.98 -8.41 -0.07
CA GLY A 99 8.78 -8.72 -0.83
C GLY A 99 7.74 -7.59 -0.82
N LEU A 100 8.00 -6.48 -0.14
CA LEU A 100 7.11 -5.32 -0.11
C LEU A 100 6.84 -4.76 -1.52
N PHE A 101 7.89 -4.63 -2.34
CA PHE A 101 7.76 -4.07 -3.69
C PHE A 101 6.94 -4.97 -4.62
N SER A 102 7.06 -6.29 -4.52
CA SER A 102 6.25 -7.22 -5.32
C SER A 102 4.76 -7.20 -4.95
N LEU A 103 4.42 -6.77 -3.73
CA LEU A 103 3.03 -6.55 -3.30
C LEU A 103 2.47 -5.21 -3.81
N ILE A 104 3.33 -4.23 -4.09
CA ILE A 104 2.95 -2.90 -4.59
C ILE A 104 2.80 -2.90 -6.11
N PHE A 105 3.77 -3.48 -6.82
CA PHE A 105 3.85 -3.46 -8.28
C PHE A 105 3.47 -4.82 -8.85
N GLN A 106 2.66 -4.82 -9.91
CA GLN A 106 2.27 -6.07 -10.59
C GLN A 106 3.43 -6.70 -11.35
N GLU A 107 4.30 -5.85 -11.90
CA GLU A 107 5.48 -6.25 -12.67
C GLU A 107 6.72 -5.57 -12.10
N GLN A 108 7.82 -6.31 -12.08
CA GLN A 108 9.11 -5.76 -11.66
C GLN A 108 9.60 -4.72 -12.68
N PRO A 109 10.01 -3.52 -12.22
CA PRO A 109 10.67 -2.55 -13.10
C PRO A 109 11.98 -3.11 -13.70
N PRO A 110 12.35 -2.70 -14.92
CA PRO A 110 13.48 -3.30 -15.63
C PRO A 110 14.85 -3.03 -15.02
N ASN A 111 14.98 -1.97 -14.21
CA ASN A 111 16.26 -1.53 -13.65
C ASN A 111 16.11 -1.33 -12.15
N ILE A 112 16.38 -2.37 -11.38
CA ILE A 112 16.45 -2.33 -9.93
C ILE A 112 17.90 -2.51 -9.48
N PHE A 113 18.29 -1.84 -8.43
CA PHE A 113 19.65 -1.86 -7.90
C PHE A 113 19.62 -2.16 -6.41
N GLN A 114 20.55 -3.00 -5.98
CA GLN A 114 20.85 -3.20 -4.57
C GLN A 114 21.78 -2.11 -4.10
N ILE A 115 21.42 -1.36 -3.07
CA ILE A 115 22.25 -0.30 -2.51
C ILE A 115 23.51 -0.91 -1.87
N HIS A 116 24.67 -0.36 -2.22
CA HIS A 116 25.94 -0.71 -1.60
C HIS A 116 26.03 -0.08 -0.22
N THR A 117 26.19 -0.90 0.80
CA THR A 117 26.29 -0.48 2.19
C THR A 117 27.67 -0.72 2.79
N GLU A 118 28.53 -1.49 2.10
CA GLU A 118 29.84 -1.96 2.60
C GLU A 118 30.83 -0.82 2.87
N GLU A 119 30.76 0.25 2.08
CA GLU A 119 31.64 1.42 2.20
C GLU A 119 31.03 2.55 3.04
N MET A 120 29.80 2.38 3.52
CA MET A 120 29.13 3.41 4.31
C MET A 120 29.65 3.44 5.75
N THR A 121 29.91 4.66 6.23
CA THR A 121 30.13 4.87 7.68
C THR A 121 28.78 5.05 8.34
N PHE A 122 28.40 4.08 9.16
CA PHE A 122 27.13 4.10 9.84
C PHE A 122 27.17 4.82 11.18
N SER A 123 26.13 5.59 11.44
CA SER A 123 25.79 6.09 12.75
C SER A 123 25.24 4.96 13.65
N ARG A 124 24.64 5.31 14.78
CA ARG A 124 23.94 4.32 15.62
C ARG A 124 22.60 3.86 15.05
N PHE A 125 22.19 4.42 13.92
CA PHE A 125 20.95 4.05 13.23
C PHE A 125 21.19 3.94 11.72
N PRO A 126 21.78 2.82 11.25
CA PRO A 126 22.23 2.63 9.87
C PRO A 126 21.15 2.91 8.81
N LEU A 127 19.90 2.60 9.13
CA LEU A 127 18.76 2.84 8.22
C LEU A 127 18.61 4.33 7.84
N ALA A 128 18.79 5.23 8.81
CA ALA A 128 18.71 6.66 8.54
C ALA A 128 19.85 7.11 7.60
N ASP A 129 21.03 6.51 7.74
CA ASP A 129 22.19 6.81 6.88
C ASP A 129 21.96 6.31 5.46
N ILE A 130 21.41 5.09 5.28
CA ILE A 130 21.05 4.54 3.97
C ILE A 130 20.05 5.47 3.28
N PHE A 131 18.96 5.84 3.95
CA PHE A 131 17.93 6.71 3.38
C PHE A 131 18.46 8.12 3.11
N GLY A 132 19.20 8.71 4.03
CA GLY A 132 19.77 10.05 3.85
C GLY A 132 20.69 10.13 2.64
N ASN A 133 21.59 9.16 2.49
CA ASN A 133 22.52 9.08 1.37
C ASN A 133 21.78 8.88 0.04
N ALA A 134 20.85 7.92 -0.01
CA ALA A 134 20.10 7.63 -1.24
C ALA A 134 19.23 8.82 -1.67
N VAL A 135 18.56 9.50 -0.75
CA VAL A 135 17.81 10.74 -1.02
C VAL A 135 18.75 11.83 -1.52
N GLY A 136 19.91 12.05 -0.86
CA GLY A 136 20.88 13.05 -1.28
C GLY A 136 21.41 12.84 -2.70
N HIS A 137 21.60 11.58 -3.10
CA HIS A 137 22.03 11.20 -4.44
C HIS A 137 20.93 11.48 -5.48
N LEU A 138 19.71 10.98 -5.24
CA LEU A 138 18.59 11.13 -6.18
C LEU A 138 18.12 12.60 -6.30
N ALA A 139 18.16 13.36 -5.23
CA ALA A 139 17.80 14.79 -5.23
C ALA A 139 18.75 15.66 -6.07
N GLN A 140 19.91 15.14 -6.44
CA GLN A 140 20.86 15.77 -7.35
C GLN A 140 20.69 15.29 -8.80
N ASP A 141 19.62 14.55 -9.11
CA ASP A 141 19.34 13.94 -10.42
C ASP A 141 20.37 12.87 -10.85
N PHE A 142 21.10 12.30 -9.90
CA PHE A 142 21.98 11.17 -10.21
C PHE A 142 21.14 9.89 -10.40
N PRO A 143 21.55 9.02 -11.32
CA PRO A 143 20.80 7.80 -11.61
C PRO A 143 20.84 6.82 -10.45
N ALA A 144 19.73 6.08 -10.21
CA ALA A 144 19.63 5.07 -9.16
C ALA A 144 20.77 4.03 -9.20
N GLY A 145 21.24 3.67 -10.40
CA GLY A 145 22.37 2.75 -10.58
C GLY A 145 23.72 3.25 -10.03
N GLY A 146 23.84 4.54 -9.71
CA GLY A 146 25.02 5.06 -9.01
C GLY A 146 25.08 4.73 -7.52
N LEU A 147 24.01 4.18 -6.95
CA LEU A 147 23.93 3.79 -5.53
C LEU A 147 24.30 2.33 -5.28
N GLY A 148 24.42 1.51 -6.35
CA GLY A 148 24.65 0.10 -6.11
C GLY A 148 24.76 -0.76 -7.37
N SER A 149 24.66 -2.07 -7.18
CA SER A 149 24.75 -3.07 -8.25
C SER A 149 23.37 -3.43 -8.79
N ALA A 150 23.27 -3.69 -10.09
CA ALA A 150 22.04 -4.18 -10.71
C ALA A 150 21.61 -5.51 -10.07
N LEU A 151 20.30 -5.65 -9.83
CA LEU A 151 19.69 -6.86 -9.32
C LEU A 151 18.72 -7.42 -10.37
N ASP A 152 18.81 -8.70 -10.66
CA ASP A 152 17.98 -9.36 -11.68
C ASP A 152 16.53 -9.54 -11.22
N GLN A 153 16.34 -9.90 -9.95
CA GLN A 153 15.02 -10.17 -9.36
C GLN A 153 14.97 -9.74 -7.89
N TRP A 154 13.89 -9.09 -7.52
CA TRP A 154 13.55 -8.85 -6.11
C TRP A 154 12.85 -10.06 -5.48
N LEU A 155 12.70 -10.05 -4.16
CA LEU A 155 11.94 -11.07 -3.45
C LEU A 155 10.44 -10.94 -3.79
N GLU A 156 9.87 -12.03 -4.32
CA GLU A 156 8.44 -12.10 -4.64
C GLU A 156 7.61 -12.58 -3.44
N ARG A 157 6.44 -11.98 -3.29
CA ARG A 157 5.37 -12.40 -2.38
C ARG A 157 4.06 -12.50 -3.14
N ILE A 158 3.27 -13.49 -2.78
CA ILE A 158 1.95 -13.71 -3.38
C ILE A 158 0.88 -13.21 -2.43
N THR A 159 -0.06 -12.42 -2.96
CA THR A 159 -1.27 -12.00 -2.24
C THR A 159 -2.43 -12.94 -2.54
N LEU A 160 -3.39 -13.00 -1.63
CA LEU A 160 -4.66 -13.67 -1.88
C LEU A 160 -5.39 -13.01 -3.05
N GLN A 161 -5.51 -13.75 -4.16
CA GLN A 161 -6.27 -13.30 -5.32
C GLN A 161 -7.74 -13.73 -5.18
N PRO A 162 -8.69 -12.92 -5.67
CA PRO A 162 -10.09 -13.35 -5.73
C PRO A 162 -10.26 -14.52 -6.70
N VAL A 163 -11.15 -15.44 -6.34
CA VAL A 163 -11.50 -16.59 -7.18
C VAL A 163 -12.80 -16.28 -7.92
N THR A 164 -12.80 -16.50 -9.23
CA THR A 164 -13.95 -16.23 -10.08
C THR A 164 -14.53 -17.51 -10.67
N GLY A 165 -15.85 -17.51 -10.82
CA GLY A 165 -16.59 -18.51 -11.59
C GLY A 165 -17.54 -17.84 -12.58
N PRO A 166 -18.33 -18.60 -13.34
CA PRO A 166 -19.24 -18.02 -14.34
C PRO A 166 -20.30 -17.09 -13.72
N ASN A 167 -20.67 -17.34 -12.48
CA ASN A 167 -21.76 -16.64 -11.78
C ASN A 167 -21.37 -16.17 -10.37
N HIS A 168 -20.10 -16.21 -9.99
CA HIS A 168 -19.68 -15.76 -8.67
C HIS A 168 -18.27 -15.20 -8.66
N VAL A 169 -18.03 -14.33 -7.67
CA VAL A 169 -16.71 -13.85 -7.26
C VAL A 169 -16.56 -14.14 -5.77
N ARG A 170 -15.47 -14.78 -5.39
CA ARG A 170 -15.10 -14.98 -3.98
C ARG A 170 -13.84 -14.20 -3.69
N GLY A 171 -13.92 -13.27 -2.78
CA GLY A 171 -12.82 -12.46 -2.31
C GLY A 171 -12.62 -12.59 -0.82
N SER A 172 -11.73 -11.77 -0.30
CA SER A 172 -11.40 -11.69 1.13
C SER A 172 -11.28 -10.25 1.58
N VAL A 173 -11.47 -10.01 2.88
CA VAL A 173 -11.16 -8.74 3.52
C VAL A 173 -9.64 -8.58 3.52
N VAL A 174 -9.13 -7.54 2.86
CA VAL A 174 -7.69 -7.26 2.74
C VAL A 174 -7.22 -6.12 3.61
N TYR A 175 -8.14 -5.25 4.03
CA TYR A 175 -7.84 -4.12 4.91
C TYR A 175 -9.09 -3.71 5.69
N ILE A 176 -8.90 -3.22 6.90
CA ILE A 176 -9.94 -2.54 7.69
C ILE A 176 -9.44 -1.13 7.94
N ASP A 177 -10.19 -0.14 7.47
CA ASP A 177 -9.77 1.25 7.55
C ASP A 177 -10.01 1.89 8.94
N GLN A 178 -9.59 3.15 9.10
CA GLN A 178 -9.74 3.90 10.35
C GLN A 178 -11.19 4.08 10.79
N PHE A 179 -12.14 4.00 9.85
CA PHE A 179 -13.58 4.09 10.12
C PHE A 179 -14.21 2.72 10.40
N ASP A 180 -13.38 1.67 10.44
CA ASP A 180 -13.80 0.29 10.66
C ASP A 180 -14.63 -0.29 9.48
N ASN A 181 -14.40 0.21 8.25
CA ASN A 181 -14.94 -0.38 7.03
C ASN A 181 -14.07 -1.56 6.58
N ALA A 182 -14.71 -2.66 6.17
CA ALA A 182 -14.02 -3.85 5.66
C ALA A 182 -13.81 -3.74 4.14
N ILE A 183 -12.56 -3.60 3.69
CA ILE A 183 -12.21 -3.45 2.28
C ILE A 183 -11.82 -4.81 1.72
N LEU A 184 -12.39 -5.13 0.56
CA LEU A 184 -12.25 -6.43 -0.11
C LEU A 184 -11.22 -6.35 -1.26
N ASN A 185 -10.62 -7.48 -1.61
CA ASN A 185 -9.79 -7.61 -2.81
C ASN A 185 -10.63 -7.79 -4.10
N ILE A 186 -11.82 -7.22 -4.15
CA ILE A 186 -12.72 -7.22 -5.31
C ILE A 186 -12.80 -5.79 -5.82
N ASP A 187 -12.22 -5.53 -6.98
CA ASP A 187 -12.34 -4.24 -7.65
C ASP A 187 -13.59 -4.16 -8.54
N ARG A 188 -13.90 -2.95 -8.98
CA ARG A 188 -15.04 -2.68 -9.86
C ARG A 188 -14.94 -3.46 -11.17
N GLN A 189 -13.76 -3.48 -11.79
CA GLN A 189 -13.55 -4.15 -13.07
C GLN A 189 -13.85 -5.65 -12.97
N LEU A 190 -13.38 -6.29 -11.89
CA LEU A 190 -13.65 -7.70 -11.63
C LEU A 190 -15.15 -7.95 -11.44
N MET A 191 -15.81 -7.16 -10.60
CA MET A 191 -17.24 -7.29 -10.35
C MET A 191 -18.07 -7.10 -11.62
N GLU A 192 -17.73 -6.12 -12.45
CA GLU A 192 -18.41 -5.84 -13.71
C GLU A 192 -18.16 -6.92 -14.76
N SER A 193 -16.93 -7.42 -14.89
CA SER A 193 -16.54 -8.44 -15.87
C SER A 193 -17.28 -9.75 -15.65
N VAL A 194 -17.45 -10.18 -14.40
CA VAL A 194 -18.18 -11.40 -14.04
C VAL A 194 -19.69 -11.11 -13.97
N GLY A 195 -20.08 -10.01 -13.35
CA GLY A 195 -21.49 -9.65 -13.12
C GLY A 195 -22.26 -9.30 -14.38
N ARG A 196 -21.67 -8.57 -15.32
CA ARG A 196 -22.27 -8.18 -16.60
C ARG A 196 -23.64 -7.52 -16.45
N GLY A 197 -23.78 -6.68 -15.44
CA GLY A 197 -25.04 -5.98 -15.13
C GLY A 197 -26.15 -6.84 -14.52
N ARG A 198 -25.86 -8.09 -14.14
CA ARG A 198 -26.82 -8.97 -13.45
C ARG A 198 -27.03 -8.52 -12.01
N PRO A 199 -28.22 -8.78 -11.43
CA PRO A 199 -28.43 -8.67 -9.99
C PRO A 199 -27.45 -9.54 -9.22
N PHE A 200 -27.02 -9.07 -8.05
CA PHE A 200 -26.08 -9.79 -7.21
C PHE A 200 -26.58 -9.94 -5.77
N GLU A 201 -26.01 -10.89 -5.07
CA GLU A 201 -26.15 -11.10 -3.63
C GLU A 201 -24.76 -11.28 -3.03
N LEU A 202 -24.36 -10.34 -2.15
CA LEU A 202 -23.07 -10.38 -1.46
C LEU A 202 -23.27 -11.01 -0.10
N TYR A 203 -22.61 -12.14 0.12
CA TYR A 203 -22.67 -12.94 1.33
C TYR A 203 -21.40 -12.80 2.15
N PHE A 204 -21.54 -12.62 3.43
CA PHE A 204 -20.44 -12.63 4.41
C PHE A 204 -20.97 -13.09 5.78
N LYS A 205 -20.15 -13.90 6.47
CA LYS A 205 -20.54 -14.46 7.77
C LYS A 205 -21.95 -15.07 7.74
N ARG A 206 -22.78 -14.75 8.75
CA ARG A 206 -24.18 -15.22 8.89
C ARG A 206 -25.19 -14.08 8.72
N HIS A 207 -24.80 -13.02 8.08
CA HIS A 207 -25.69 -11.88 7.80
C HIS A 207 -26.56 -12.14 6.58
N SER A 208 -27.68 -11.43 6.49
CA SER A 208 -28.47 -11.38 5.26
C SER A 208 -27.64 -10.78 4.15
N PRO A 209 -27.78 -11.26 2.89
CA PRO A 209 -26.99 -10.75 1.78
C PRO A 209 -27.30 -9.30 1.46
N ILE A 210 -26.26 -8.54 1.10
CA ILE A 210 -26.41 -7.21 0.50
C ILE A 210 -26.70 -7.40 -0.98
N LYS A 211 -27.72 -6.70 -1.51
CA LYS A 211 -28.21 -6.89 -2.88
C LYS A 211 -28.06 -5.66 -3.77
N GLU A 212 -27.67 -4.54 -3.21
CA GLU A 212 -27.56 -3.27 -3.90
C GLU A 212 -26.23 -2.59 -3.55
N LEU A 213 -25.64 -1.92 -4.55
CA LEU A 213 -24.49 -1.05 -4.34
C LEU A 213 -24.97 0.34 -3.95
N SER A 214 -24.45 0.86 -2.87
CA SER A 214 -24.60 2.27 -2.51
C SER A 214 -23.52 3.12 -3.20
N ASN A 215 -23.87 4.33 -3.58
CA ASN A 215 -22.90 5.32 -4.05
C ASN A 215 -22.26 6.07 -2.88
N ASN A 216 -23.06 6.32 -1.83
CA ASN A 216 -22.67 7.07 -0.65
C ASN A 216 -23.08 6.35 0.62
N PHE A 217 -22.47 6.70 1.75
CA PHE A 217 -22.84 6.14 3.05
C PHE A 217 -24.30 6.47 3.44
N HIS A 218 -24.77 7.67 3.10
CA HIS A 218 -26.12 8.16 3.43
C HIS A 218 -27.24 7.60 2.52
N ASP A 219 -26.93 6.71 1.59
CA ASP A 219 -27.96 6.03 0.78
C ASP A 219 -28.77 5.02 1.61
N VAL A 220 -28.26 4.67 2.80
CA VAL A 220 -28.97 3.86 3.80
C VAL A 220 -29.11 4.64 5.11
N ALA A 221 -30.03 4.23 5.98
CA ALA A 221 -30.20 4.88 7.28
C ALA A 221 -28.98 4.70 8.20
N VAL A 222 -28.83 5.56 9.21
CA VAL A 222 -27.79 5.43 10.24
C VAL A 222 -27.93 4.08 10.94
N GLY A 223 -26.82 3.35 11.04
CA GLY A 223 -26.75 2.00 11.61
C GLY A 223 -27.07 0.88 10.64
N GLU A 224 -27.43 1.16 9.38
CA GLU A 224 -27.67 0.15 8.35
C GLU A 224 -26.40 -0.23 7.60
N ILE A 225 -26.38 -1.49 7.16
CA ILE A 225 -25.26 -2.10 6.41
C ILE A 225 -25.34 -1.67 4.95
N LEU A 226 -24.20 -1.36 4.35
CA LEU A 226 -24.08 -1.08 2.93
C LEU A 226 -22.81 -1.71 2.33
N CYS A 227 -22.79 -1.83 1.01
CA CYS A 227 -21.54 -2.04 0.26
C CYS A 227 -21.41 -1.00 -0.86
N ARG A 228 -20.19 -0.56 -1.11
CA ARG A 228 -19.88 0.43 -2.13
C ARG A 228 -18.44 0.27 -2.65
N PHE A 229 -18.11 0.91 -3.76
CA PHE A 229 -16.72 1.06 -4.15
C PHE A 229 -16.12 2.30 -3.50
N ASN A 230 -14.96 2.13 -2.89
CA ASN A 230 -14.21 3.23 -2.25
C ASN A 230 -13.34 4.01 -3.26
N SER A 231 -12.49 4.93 -2.75
CA SER A 231 -11.59 5.73 -3.58
C SER A 231 -10.47 4.95 -4.27
N ALA A 232 -10.20 3.72 -3.83
CA ALA A 232 -9.26 2.79 -4.46
C ALA A 232 -9.95 1.87 -5.49
N ASP A 233 -11.22 2.13 -5.78
CA ASP A 233 -12.10 1.31 -6.63
C ASP A 233 -12.27 -0.14 -6.17
N LEU A 234 -12.05 -0.36 -4.87
CA LEU A 234 -12.26 -1.64 -4.19
C LEU A 234 -13.62 -1.65 -3.49
N LEU A 235 -14.27 -2.81 -3.52
CA LEU A 235 -15.54 -3.01 -2.80
C LEU A 235 -15.29 -2.98 -1.29
N GLU A 236 -16.11 -2.20 -0.57
CA GLU A 236 -16.08 -2.15 0.90
C GLU A 236 -17.44 -2.49 1.50
N ILE A 237 -17.44 -3.12 2.67
CA ILE A 237 -18.61 -3.35 3.51
C ILE A 237 -18.51 -2.41 4.70
N ALA A 238 -19.55 -1.65 4.95
CA ALA A 238 -19.60 -0.63 5.98
C ALA A 238 -20.94 -0.60 6.69
N ILE A 239 -21.01 0.12 7.80
CA ILE A 239 -22.25 0.55 8.45
C ILE A 239 -22.29 2.07 8.45
N ASN A 240 -23.40 2.67 8.01
CA ASN A 240 -23.54 4.11 7.99
C ASN A 240 -23.44 4.69 9.41
N MET A 241 -22.41 5.55 9.64
CA MET A 241 -22.12 6.23 10.92
C MET A 241 -21.80 5.29 12.09
N ASP A 242 -21.34 4.05 11.82
CA ASP A 242 -20.98 3.10 12.89
C ASP A 242 -19.79 2.20 12.47
N ARG A 243 -19.31 1.35 13.39
CA ARG A 243 -18.14 0.49 13.27
C ARG A 243 -18.48 -0.82 12.54
N GLY A 244 -18.34 -0.80 11.21
CA GLY A 244 -18.78 -1.89 10.34
C GLY A 244 -18.10 -3.22 10.62
N ALA A 245 -16.77 -3.30 10.48
CA ALA A 245 -16.06 -4.58 10.65
C ALA A 245 -16.26 -5.20 12.03
N SER A 246 -16.16 -4.37 13.09
CA SER A 246 -16.32 -4.81 14.48
C SER A 246 -17.72 -5.37 14.76
N LEU A 247 -18.77 -4.66 14.35
CA LEU A 247 -20.15 -5.05 14.59
C LEU A 247 -20.58 -6.25 13.74
N LEU A 248 -20.07 -6.35 12.51
CA LEU A 248 -20.34 -7.44 11.60
C LEU A 248 -19.46 -8.67 11.86
N GLY A 249 -18.48 -8.55 12.76
CA GLY A 249 -17.53 -9.62 13.08
C GLY A 249 -16.58 -9.94 11.92
N LEU A 250 -16.34 -8.97 11.03
CA LEU A 250 -15.41 -9.10 9.90
C LEU A 250 -13.97 -8.89 10.37
N LYS A 251 -13.05 -9.69 9.83
CA LYS A 251 -11.62 -9.63 10.11
C LYS A 251 -10.84 -9.75 8.80
N ILE A 252 -9.60 -9.31 8.81
CA ILE A 252 -8.66 -9.56 7.71
C ILE A 252 -8.68 -11.05 7.35
N GLU A 253 -8.62 -11.37 6.05
CA GLU A 253 -8.70 -12.72 5.45
C GLU A 253 -10.08 -13.40 5.52
N ASP A 254 -11.09 -12.79 6.15
CA ASP A 254 -12.44 -13.34 6.08
C ASP A 254 -12.94 -13.39 4.63
N THR A 255 -13.52 -14.52 4.29
CA THR A 255 -14.07 -14.75 2.95
C THR A 255 -15.41 -14.05 2.76
N VAL A 256 -15.57 -13.44 1.61
CA VAL A 256 -16.81 -12.83 1.11
C VAL A 256 -17.12 -13.43 -0.26
N GLN A 257 -18.41 -13.69 -0.55
CA GLN A 257 -18.84 -14.24 -1.82
C GLN A 257 -19.94 -13.37 -2.44
N ILE A 258 -19.79 -13.08 -3.72
CA ILE A 258 -20.81 -12.41 -4.53
C ILE A 258 -21.36 -13.43 -5.52
N ASP A 259 -22.66 -13.70 -5.47
CA ASP A 259 -23.36 -14.54 -6.43
C ASP A 259 -24.19 -13.67 -7.36
N PHE A 260 -24.05 -13.88 -8.66
CA PHE A 260 -24.81 -13.19 -9.69
C PHE A 260 -25.97 -14.06 -10.15
N THR A 261 -27.18 -13.53 -10.06
CA THR A 261 -28.40 -14.23 -10.45
C THR A 261 -28.85 -13.81 -11.85
N ASN A 262 -29.51 -14.69 -12.57
CA ASN A 262 -30.17 -14.28 -13.81
C ASN A 262 -31.31 -13.32 -13.46
N ALA A 263 -31.46 -12.24 -14.27
CA ALA A 263 -32.64 -11.39 -14.15
C ALA A 263 -33.90 -12.29 -14.21
N LYS A 264 -34.72 -12.20 -13.17
CA LYS A 264 -36.05 -12.87 -13.25
C LYS A 264 -36.80 -12.22 -14.41
N ASN A 265 -37.05 -13.04 -15.46
CA ASN A 265 -38.00 -12.70 -16.51
C ASN A 265 -39.39 -12.39 -15.94
#